data_0207064b305d72592036400f0f9e9b2d
#
_entry.id   0207064b305d72592036400f0f9e9b2d
#
_cell.length_a   1.000
_cell.length_b   1.000
_cell.length_c   1.000
_cell.angle_alpha   90.00
_cell.angle_beta   90.00
_cell.angle_gamma   90.00
#
_symmetry.space_group_name_H-M   'P 1'
#
loop_
_entity.id
_entity.type
_entity.pdbx_description
1 polymer ?
#
loop_
_entity_poly.entity_id
_entity_poly.type
_entity_poly.pdbx_seq_one_letter_code
_entity_poly.pdbx_strand_id
1 'polypeptide(L)'
;MPEIFLWTRAAIWAAALFALFVFVPNRHPRAARWDDPTLTHDLGAVTDVWARWDSVWFLRIAEHGYDAATGAASAFYPLYPAAVAVLGRAFFGHYVLAGIVISLAASFCAFVLLYELAEERLGADGARRAVLYL
;
A
#
# COMPACT_ATOMS: atom_id res chain seq x y z
N MET A 1 0.83 -17.29 -14.50
CA MET A 1 1.41 -15.97 -14.18
C MET A 1 0.55 -15.19 -13.19
N PRO A 2 -0.68 -14.77 -13.51
CA PRO A 2 -1.49 -14.00 -12.55
C PRO A 2 -1.75 -14.74 -11.24
N GLU A 3 -1.79 -16.06 -11.26
CA GLU A 3 -1.98 -16.89 -10.07
C GLU A 3 -0.89 -16.70 -9.01
N ILE A 4 0.39 -16.62 -9.42
CA ILE A 4 1.52 -16.38 -8.51
C ILE A 4 1.34 -15.03 -7.82
N PHE A 5 1.02 -13.97 -8.58
CA PHE A 5 0.76 -12.65 -8.02
C PHE A 5 -0.39 -12.68 -7.00
N LEU A 6 -1.51 -13.31 -7.35
CA LEU A 6 -2.68 -13.38 -6.46
C LEU A 6 -2.36 -14.15 -5.17
N TRP A 7 -1.69 -15.30 -5.28
CA TRP A 7 -1.34 -16.10 -4.10
C TRP A 7 -0.33 -15.39 -3.18
N THR A 8 0.68 -14.71 -3.74
CA THR A 8 1.64 -13.96 -2.93
C THR A 8 0.97 -12.80 -2.21
N ARG A 9 0.07 -12.06 -2.88
CA ARG A 9 -0.69 -10.96 -2.24
C ARG A 9 -1.66 -11.50 -1.18
N ALA A 10 -2.37 -12.57 -1.47
CA ALA A 10 -3.26 -13.22 -0.48
C ALA A 10 -2.50 -13.70 0.75
N ALA A 11 -1.31 -14.29 0.58
CA ALA A 11 -0.46 -14.72 1.68
C ALA A 11 0.01 -13.55 2.54
N ILE A 12 0.43 -12.43 1.93
CA ILE A 12 0.84 -11.21 2.64
C ILE A 12 -0.34 -10.63 3.44
N TRP A 13 -1.54 -10.57 2.84
CA TRP A 13 -2.73 -10.12 3.54
C TRP A 13 -3.12 -11.03 4.69
N ALA A 14 -3.08 -12.36 4.48
CA ALA A 14 -3.33 -13.31 5.54
C ALA A 14 -2.34 -13.17 6.70
N ALA A 15 -1.05 -12.98 6.40
CA ALA A 15 -0.02 -12.76 7.40
C ALA A 15 -0.25 -11.45 8.19
N ALA A 16 -0.62 -10.36 7.50
CA ALA A 16 -0.93 -9.08 8.15
C ALA A 16 -2.15 -9.18 9.07
N LEU A 17 -3.22 -9.81 8.62
CA LEU A 17 -4.42 -10.04 9.45
C LEU A 17 -4.14 -10.99 10.61
N PHE A 18 -3.35 -12.05 10.39
CA PHE A 18 -2.92 -12.95 11.45
C PHE A 18 -2.09 -12.21 12.50
N ALA A 19 -1.18 -11.33 12.07
CA ALA A 19 -0.41 -10.50 12.99
C ALA A 19 -1.29 -9.60 13.84
N LEU A 20 -2.36 -9.01 13.27
CA LEU A 20 -3.35 -8.23 14.05
C LEU A 20 -4.11 -9.08 15.07
N PHE A 21 -4.32 -10.36 14.77
CA PHE A 21 -5.00 -11.28 15.69
C PHE A 21 -4.10 -11.72 16.85
N VAL A 22 -2.81 -11.98 16.56
CA VAL A 22 -1.84 -12.48 17.55
C VAL A 22 -1.24 -11.36 18.39
N PHE A 23 -0.88 -10.24 17.76
CA PHE A 23 -0.29 -9.10 18.44
C PHE A 23 -1.38 -8.10 18.78
N VAL A 24 -1.55 -7.83 20.06
CA VAL A 24 -2.54 -6.83 20.52
C VAL A 24 -2.18 -5.47 19.92
N PRO A 25 -2.98 -4.93 18.99
CA PRO A 25 -2.70 -3.62 18.42
C PRO A 25 -2.76 -2.57 19.53
N ASN A 26 -1.93 -1.52 19.44
CA ASN A 26 -2.00 -0.41 20.37
C ASN A 26 -3.40 0.23 20.27
N ARG A 27 -4.27 -0.10 21.21
CA ARG A 27 -5.65 0.39 21.25
C ARG A 27 -5.76 1.85 21.74
N HIS A 28 -4.66 2.39 22.26
CA HIS A 28 -4.57 3.75 22.73
C HIS A 28 -3.40 4.46 22.06
N PRO A 29 -3.46 4.67 20.72
CA PRO A 29 -2.51 5.56 20.09
C PRO A 29 -2.58 6.89 20.81
N ARG A 30 -1.44 7.49 21.12
CA ARG A 30 -1.44 8.80 21.75
C ARG A 30 -2.23 9.75 20.86
N ALA A 31 -3.34 10.27 21.33
CA ALA A 31 -4.25 11.11 20.55
C ALA A 31 -3.57 12.34 19.90
N ALA A 32 -2.35 12.70 20.38
CA ALA A 32 -1.50 13.74 19.83
C ALA A 32 -0.61 13.28 18.66
N ARG A 33 -0.55 11.98 18.34
CA ARG A 33 0.31 11.43 17.28
C ARG A 33 -0.54 11.04 16.09
N TRP A 34 -0.69 11.96 15.17
CA TRP A 34 -1.36 11.75 13.89
C TRP A 34 -0.66 10.65 13.03
N ASP A 35 0.61 10.35 13.30
CA ASP A 35 1.42 9.33 12.66
C ASP A 35 1.15 7.90 13.18
N ASP A 36 0.25 7.73 14.14
CA ASP A 36 -0.18 6.44 14.69
C ASP A 36 -1.73 6.35 14.66
N PRO A 37 -2.35 6.29 13.47
CA PRO A 37 -3.79 6.28 13.33
C PRO A 37 -4.40 4.99 13.89
N THR A 38 -5.66 5.09 14.31
CA THR A 38 -6.44 3.93 14.74
C THR A 38 -6.72 2.97 13.58
N LEU A 39 -6.96 1.67 13.88
CA LEU A 39 -7.31 0.66 12.87
C LEU A 39 -8.77 0.73 12.40
N THR A 40 -9.44 1.84 12.61
CA THR A 40 -10.85 2.06 12.25
C THR A 40 -11.02 3.32 11.40
N HIS A 41 -9.96 3.75 10.75
CA HIS A 41 -9.93 5.04 10.06
C HIS A 41 -10.70 5.03 8.74
N ASP A 42 -10.53 4.00 7.92
CA ASP A 42 -11.17 3.92 6.59
C ASP A 42 -12.25 2.81 6.57
N LEU A 43 -11.92 1.63 6.11
CA LEU A 43 -12.83 0.48 6.04
C LEU A 43 -12.57 -0.56 7.15
N GLY A 44 -11.86 -0.16 8.19
CA GLY A 44 -11.49 -0.98 9.33
C GLY A 44 -10.19 -1.77 9.15
N ALA A 45 -9.93 -2.71 10.06
CA ALA A 45 -8.64 -3.37 10.20
C ALA A 45 -8.09 -4.01 8.89
N VAL A 46 -8.97 -4.41 7.98
CA VAL A 46 -8.59 -5.06 6.71
C VAL A 46 -7.81 -4.11 5.80
N THR A 47 -8.16 -2.82 5.80
CA THR A 47 -7.48 -1.78 5.03
C THR A 47 -6.47 -1.04 5.89
N ASP A 48 -6.83 -0.70 7.10
CA ASP A 48 -6.05 0.20 7.96
C ASP A 48 -4.74 -0.42 8.46
N VAL A 49 -4.61 -1.74 8.41
CA VAL A 49 -3.33 -2.42 8.67
C VAL A 49 -2.20 -1.94 7.75
N TRP A 50 -2.54 -1.45 6.56
CA TRP A 50 -1.59 -0.92 5.58
C TRP A 50 -1.32 0.57 5.73
N ALA A 51 -2.14 1.29 6.49
CA ALA A 51 -1.99 2.72 6.76
C ALA A 51 -1.02 2.96 7.91
N ARG A 52 0.26 2.55 7.76
CA ARG A 52 1.30 2.64 8.78
C ARG A 52 2.56 3.30 8.21
N TRP A 53 3.37 3.87 9.10
CA TRP A 53 4.65 4.51 8.78
C TRP A 53 4.51 5.55 7.66
N ASP A 54 5.28 5.44 6.60
CA ASP A 54 5.27 6.39 5.48
C ASP A 54 3.94 6.51 4.76
N SER A 55 3.09 5.47 4.82
CA SER A 55 1.73 5.54 4.27
C SER A 55 0.92 6.68 4.87
N VAL A 56 1.12 6.97 6.14
CA VAL A 56 0.42 8.06 6.84
C VAL A 56 0.75 9.42 6.24
N TRP A 57 2.02 9.65 5.87
CA TRP A 57 2.46 10.86 5.19
C TRP A 57 1.80 11.00 3.81
N PHE A 58 1.79 9.93 3.02
CA PHE A 58 1.15 9.94 1.70
C PHE A 58 -0.35 10.20 1.80
N LEU A 59 -1.04 9.58 2.76
CA LEU A 59 -2.46 9.81 2.99
C LEU A 59 -2.74 11.26 3.41
N ARG A 60 -1.95 11.78 4.35
CA ARG A 60 -2.08 13.17 4.79
C ARG A 60 -1.88 14.16 3.65
N ILE A 61 -0.86 13.96 2.81
CA ILE A 61 -0.63 14.80 1.63
C ILE A 61 -1.80 14.67 0.64
N ALA A 62 -2.35 13.46 0.45
CA ALA A 62 -3.48 13.23 -0.42
C ALA A 62 -4.76 13.96 0.05
N GLU A 63 -4.97 14.02 1.36
CA GLU A 63 -6.14 14.67 1.97
C GLU A 63 -6.00 16.20 2.04
N HIS A 64 -4.84 16.70 2.46
CA HIS A 64 -4.65 18.10 2.84
C HIS A 64 -3.67 18.88 1.94
N GLY A 65 -2.90 18.16 1.12
CA GLY A 65 -1.83 18.75 0.33
C GLY A 65 -0.53 18.97 1.12
N TYR A 66 0.39 19.68 0.51
CA TYR A 66 1.65 20.12 1.13
C TYR A 66 1.42 21.43 1.88
N ASP A 67 1.17 21.37 3.15
CA ASP A 67 0.98 22.54 4.00
C ASP A 67 2.22 22.89 4.82
N ALA A 68 2.25 24.10 5.38
CA ALA A 68 3.38 24.59 6.19
C ALA A 68 3.51 23.82 7.53
N ALA A 69 2.45 23.16 8.00
CA ALA A 69 2.45 22.37 9.21
C ALA A 69 3.17 21.01 9.03
N THR A 70 3.42 20.63 7.78
CA THR A 70 4.03 19.37 7.39
C THR A 70 5.41 19.56 6.77
N GLY A 71 6.30 20.30 7.42
CA GLY A 71 7.65 20.57 6.89
C GLY A 71 8.42 19.33 6.42
N ALA A 72 8.15 18.15 7.00
CA ALA A 72 8.72 16.89 6.57
C ALA A 72 8.01 16.30 5.32
N ALA A 73 6.83 16.78 4.95
CA ALA A 73 6.08 16.30 3.76
C ALA A 73 6.82 16.61 2.45
N SER A 74 7.69 17.61 2.42
CA SER A 74 8.54 17.93 1.27
C SER A 74 9.50 16.81 0.86
N ALA A 75 9.75 15.83 1.74
CA ALA A 75 10.56 14.66 1.43
C ALA A 75 9.82 13.64 0.53
N PHE A 76 8.51 13.75 0.39
CA PHE A 76 7.68 12.81 -0.36
C PHE A 76 7.31 13.38 -1.73
N TYR A 77 7.59 12.61 -2.79
CA TYR A 77 7.28 13.02 -4.15
C TYR A 77 5.76 13.08 -4.41
N PRO A 78 5.28 14.06 -5.18
CA PRO A 78 3.86 14.37 -5.31
C PRO A 78 3.04 13.36 -6.13
N LEU A 79 3.66 12.55 -7.00
CA LEU A 79 2.93 11.70 -7.94
C LEU A 79 2.01 10.70 -7.25
N TYR A 80 2.55 9.97 -6.25
CA TYR A 80 1.75 8.95 -5.54
C TYR A 80 0.63 9.58 -4.70
N PRO A 81 0.88 10.57 -3.81
CA PRO A 81 -0.21 11.18 -3.06
C PRO A 81 -1.22 11.91 -3.95
N ALA A 82 -0.82 12.49 -5.09
CA ALA A 82 -1.76 13.07 -6.04
C ALA A 82 -2.68 12.02 -6.66
N ALA A 83 -2.13 10.87 -7.05
CA ALA A 83 -2.93 9.75 -7.56
C ALA A 83 -3.90 9.23 -6.49
N VAL A 84 -3.42 9.08 -5.24
CA VAL A 84 -4.26 8.70 -4.09
C VAL A 84 -5.35 9.75 -3.84
N ALA A 85 -5.04 11.05 -3.95
CA ALA A 85 -6.01 12.11 -3.78
C ALA A 85 -7.14 12.06 -4.83
N VAL A 86 -6.80 11.84 -6.09
CA VAL A 86 -7.79 11.72 -7.17
C VAL A 86 -8.67 10.50 -6.98
N LEU A 87 -8.06 9.32 -6.78
CA LEU A 87 -8.80 8.08 -6.65
C LEU A 87 -9.58 8.00 -5.33
N GLY A 88 -9.03 8.53 -4.22
CA GLY A 88 -9.69 8.59 -2.93
C GLY A 88 -10.97 9.42 -2.96
N ARG A 89 -10.97 10.55 -3.68
CA ARG A 89 -12.20 11.32 -3.92
C ARG A 89 -13.23 10.54 -4.73
N ALA A 90 -12.77 9.82 -5.76
CA ALA A 90 -13.66 8.95 -6.55
C ALA A 90 -14.21 7.78 -5.70
N PHE A 91 -13.51 7.36 -4.68
CA PHE A 91 -13.92 6.35 -3.71
C PHE A 91 -14.59 6.94 -2.46
N PHE A 92 -15.25 8.07 -2.58
CA PHE A 92 -16.03 8.72 -1.51
C PHE A 92 -15.23 9.02 -0.23
N GLY A 93 -13.93 9.30 -0.35
CA GLY A 93 -13.05 9.61 0.78
C GLY A 93 -12.26 8.43 1.33
N HIS A 94 -12.34 7.25 0.70
CA HIS A 94 -11.56 6.07 1.11
C HIS A 94 -10.13 6.12 0.55
N TYR A 95 -9.28 6.96 1.15
CA TYR A 95 -7.91 7.20 0.68
C TYR A 95 -6.98 6.02 0.91
N VAL A 96 -7.16 5.25 2.00
CA VAL A 96 -6.38 4.03 2.26
C VAL A 96 -6.66 3.00 1.18
N LEU A 97 -7.94 2.77 0.88
CA LEU A 97 -8.36 1.87 -0.20
C LEU A 97 -7.77 2.30 -1.55
N ALA A 98 -7.82 3.61 -1.85
CA ALA A 98 -7.24 4.17 -3.08
C ALA A 98 -5.75 3.88 -3.17
N GLY A 99 -5.00 4.10 -2.09
CA GLY A 99 -3.57 3.79 -2.01
C GLY A 99 -3.27 2.30 -2.23
N ILE A 100 -4.06 1.42 -1.62
CA ILE A 100 -3.95 -0.04 -1.82
C ILE A 100 -4.18 -0.39 -3.30
N VAL A 101 -5.25 0.11 -3.92
CA VAL A 101 -5.57 -0.18 -5.33
C VAL A 101 -4.46 0.30 -6.27
N ILE A 102 -3.96 1.53 -6.08
CA ILE A 102 -2.85 2.06 -6.88
C ILE A 102 -1.59 1.19 -6.71
N SER A 103 -1.25 0.83 -5.47
CA SER A 103 -0.06 0.04 -5.18
C SER A 103 -0.16 -1.38 -5.76
N LEU A 104 -1.33 -2.01 -5.67
CA LEU A 104 -1.57 -3.33 -6.27
C LEU A 104 -1.51 -3.28 -7.79
N ALA A 105 -2.10 -2.26 -8.42
CA ALA A 105 -2.06 -2.07 -9.86
C ALA A 105 -0.61 -1.86 -10.35
N ALA A 106 0.13 -0.96 -9.71
CA ALA A 106 1.54 -0.71 -10.04
C ALA A 106 2.41 -1.96 -9.83
N SER A 107 2.18 -2.68 -8.72
CA SER A 107 2.89 -3.93 -8.44
C SER A 107 2.58 -5.02 -9.47
N PHE A 108 1.33 -5.12 -9.93
CA PHE A 108 0.95 -6.06 -10.97
C PHE A 108 1.60 -5.71 -12.32
N CYS A 109 1.60 -4.43 -12.70
CA CYS A 109 2.31 -3.98 -13.91
C CYS A 109 3.81 -4.30 -13.84
N ALA A 110 4.45 -4.00 -12.71
CA ALA A 110 5.86 -4.31 -12.51
C ALA A 110 6.14 -5.82 -12.59
N PHE A 111 5.25 -6.64 -12.03
CA PHE A 111 5.33 -8.09 -12.09
C PHE A 111 5.25 -8.62 -13.54
N VAL A 112 4.33 -8.08 -14.35
CA VAL A 112 4.19 -8.45 -15.77
C VAL A 112 5.45 -8.06 -16.55
N LEU A 113 5.90 -6.80 -16.40
CA LEU A 113 7.09 -6.31 -17.10
C LEU A 113 8.35 -7.09 -16.72
N LEU A 114 8.50 -7.44 -15.45
CA LEU A 114 9.63 -8.26 -15.01
C LEU A 114 9.57 -9.67 -15.62
N TYR A 115 8.37 -10.25 -15.69
CA TYR A 115 8.22 -11.56 -16.31
C TYR A 115 8.63 -11.52 -17.77
N GLU A 116 8.13 -10.54 -18.54
CA GLU A 116 8.46 -10.39 -19.96
C GLU A 116 9.97 -10.20 -20.17
N LEU A 117 10.58 -9.32 -19.37
CA LEU A 117 12.03 -9.08 -19.42
C LEU A 117 12.84 -10.34 -19.06
N ALA A 118 12.41 -11.08 -18.05
CA ALA A 118 13.06 -12.32 -17.63
C ALA A 118 12.88 -13.43 -18.66
N GLU A 119 11.71 -13.51 -19.32
CA GLU A 119 11.44 -14.51 -20.34
C GLU A 119 12.34 -14.33 -21.56
N GLU A 120 12.58 -13.10 -22.01
CA GLU A 120 13.51 -12.79 -23.08
C GLU A 120 14.95 -13.26 -22.80
N ARG A 121 15.37 -13.23 -21.54
CA ARG A 121 16.75 -13.53 -21.12
C ARG A 121 16.97 -14.94 -20.63
N LEU A 122 15.99 -15.52 -19.95
CA LEU A 122 16.11 -16.76 -19.18
C LEU A 122 15.15 -17.86 -19.66
N GLY A 123 14.27 -17.54 -20.61
CA GLY A 123 13.17 -18.43 -21.02
C GLY A 123 12.05 -18.52 -19.97
N ALA A 124 10.96 -19.19 -20.31
CA ALA A 124 9.72 -19.22 -19.53
C ALA A 124 9.91 -19.78 -18.10
N ASP A 125 10.74 -20.82 -17.92
CA ASP A 125 10.99 -21.40 -16.59
C ASP A 125 11.84 -20.48 -15.72
N GLY A 126 12.82 -19.80 -16.31
CA GLY A 126 13.60 -18.77 -15.62
C GLY A 126 12.74 -17.59 -15.21
N ALA A 127 11.85 -17.12 -16.06
CA ALA A 127 10.92 -16.04 -15.77
C ALA A 127 9.97 -16.37 -14.63
N ARG A 128 9.42 -17.59 -14.62
CA ARG A 128 8.55 -18.05 -13.52
C ARG A 128 9.27 -18.03 -12.18
N ARG A 129 10.54 -18.48 -12.14
CA ARG A 129 11.34 -18.45 -10.92
C ARG A 129 11.65 -17.02 -10.50
N ALA A 130 12.01 -16.13 -11.43
CA ALA A 130 12.30 -14.73 -11.14
C ALA A 130 11.12 -14.03 -10.45
N VAL A 131 9.89 -14.25 -10.93
CA VAL A 131 8.69 -13.62 -10.33
C VAL A 131 8.20 -14.30 -9.04
N LEU A 132 8.63 -15.52 -8.74
CA LEU A 132 8.35 -16.20 -7.47
C LEU A 132 9.15 -15.62 -6.30
N TYR A 133 10.29 -14.99 -6.58
CA TYR A 133 11.17 -14.40 -5.55
C TYR A 133 10.90 -12.91 -5.30
N LEU A 134 9.88 -12.35 -5.92
CA LEU A 134 9.37 -10.98 -5.69
C LEU A 134 8.21 -10.97 -4.69
#